data_4506e718a7806f2748028a9a295d5913
#
_entry.id   4506e718a7806f2748028a9a295d5913
#
_cell.length_a   1.000
_cell.length_b   1.000
_cell.length_c   1.000
_cell.angle_alpha   90.00
_cell.angle_beta   90.00
_cell.angle_gamma   90.00
#
_symmetry.space_group_name_H-M   'P 1'
#
loop_
_entity.id
_entity.type
_entity.pdbx_description
1 polymer ?
#
loop_
_entity_poly.entity_id
_entity_poly.type
_entity_poly.pdbx_seq_one_letter_code
_entity_poly.pdbx_strand_id
1 'polypeptide(L)'
;HGGLTISGGEVLCQQPFAEALVDACHAEDIEAAIETNLSFPWEKIEPLIRKLDLVMCDLKLADTDAHKKWTGIGNEQIKENIRHLAESGKPFLVRTPLIPGATDSDENIAAIAAYLAEVNTKNTMLYYELLNFNPLGDSKYKSMRRKNPFEGVKPLPTARVKELQSIAQQAGITVRVE
;
A
#
# COMPACT_ATOMS: atom_id res chain seq x y z
N HIS A 1 -10.74 20.93 -3.15
CA HIS A 1 -11.41 19.81 -2.51
C HIS A 1 -10.37 19.03 -1.72
N GLY A 2 -10.73 18.60 -0.54
CA GLY A 2 -9.92 17.77 0.34
C GLY A 2 -10.79 16.71 0.98
N GLY A 3 -10.19 15.71 1.62
CA GLY A 3 -10.89 14.63 2.29
C GLY A 3 -10.18 14.19 3.57
N LEU A 4 -10.71 13.20 4.23
CA LEU A 4 -10.08 12.53 5.36
C LEU A 4 -9.38 11.27 4.89
N THR A 5 -8.09 11.13 5.21
CA THR A 5 -7.37 9.85 5.08
C THR A 5 -7.22 9.24 6.47
N ILE A 6 -7.80 8.07 6.68
CA ILE A 6 -7.66 7.31 7.92
C ILE A 6 -6.44 6.41 7.77
N SER A 7 -5.48 6.59 8.67
CA SER A 7 -4.21 5.88 8.71
C SER A 7 -3.87 5.50 10.16
N GLY A 8 -2.69 4.99 10.43
CA GLY A 8 -2.21 4.72 11.79
C GLY A 8 -1.38 3.47 11.88
N GLY A 9 -1.74 2.48 12.71
CA GLY A 9 -1.20 1.12 12.66
C GLY A 9 -1.81 0.40 11.47
N GLU A 10 -2.92 -0.32 11.69
CA GLU A 10 -3.74 -0.91 10.63
C GLU A 10 -5.20 -0.53 10.89
N VAL A 11 -5.81 0.19 9.96
CA VAL A 11 -7.18 0.71 10.08
C VAL A 11 -8.19 -0.44 10.24
N LEU A 12 -7.97 -1.53 9.53
CA LEU A 12 -8.85 -2.69 9.54
C LEU A 12 -8.89 -3.43 10.90
N CYS A 13 -7.94 -3.14 11.81
CA CYS A 13 -8.02 -3.63 13.19
C CYS A 13 -9.12 -2.93 14.00
N GLN A 14 -9.59 -1.76 13.57
CA GLN A 14 -10.63 -0.97 14.22
C GLN A 14 -11.76 -0.62 13.24
N GLN A 15 -12.17 -1.58 12.45
CA GLN A 15 -13.11 -1.40 11.34
C GLN A 15 -14.42 -0.71 11.75
N PRO A 16 -15.12 -1.06 12.86
CA PRO A 16 -16.35 -0.36 13.25
C PRO A 16 -16.13 1.14 13.51
N PHE A 17 -14.97 1.51 14.07
CA PHE A 17 -14.62 2.91 14.29
C PHE A 17 -14.33 3.62 12.96
N ALA A 18 -13.58 2.98 12.06
CA ALA A 18 -13.31 3.52 10.74
C ALA A 18 -14.60 3.73 9.93
N GLU A 19 -15.54 2.78 9.98
CA GLU A 19 -16.85 2.93 9.34
C GLU A 19 -17.63 4.11 9.88
N ALA A 20 -17.68 4.30 11.21
CA ALA A 20 -18.34 5.43 11.81
C ALA A 20 -17.74 6.79 11.41
N LEU A 21 -16.40 6.85 11.26
CA LEU A 21 -15.71 8.04 10.76
C LEU A 21 -16.06 8.32 9.30
N VAL A 22 -16.07 7.30 8.44
CA VAL A 22 -16.44 7.44 7.02
C VAL A 22 -17.88 7.94 6.90
N ASP A 23 -18.82 7.34 7.65
CA ASP A 23 -20.22 7.77 7.64
C ASP A 23 -20.38 9.23 8.10
N ALA A 24 -19.61 9.65 9.12
CA ALA A 24 -19.61 11.03 9.59
C ALA A 24 -19.02 12.02 8.56
N CYS A 25 -17.95 11.62 7.86
CA CYS A 25 -17.37 12.41 6.76
C CYS A 25 -18.39 12.61 5.63
N HIS A 26 -19.02 11.55 5.20
CA HIS A 26 -20.01 11.61 4.10
C HIS A 26 -21.25 12.44 4.49
N ALA A 27 -21.65 12.46 5.76
CA ALA A 27 -22.73 13.33 6.24
C ALA A 27 -22.41 14.84 6.10
N GLU A 28 -21.12 15.19 6.01
CA GLU A 28 -20.60 16.55 5.82
C GLU A 28 -20.03 16.79 4.41
N ASP A 29 -20.34 15.93 3.43
CA ASP A 29 -19.82 15.97 2.06
C ASP A 29 -18.28 15.95 1.99
N ILE A 30 -17.63 15.24 2.92
CA ILE A 30 -16.17 15.05 2.96
C ILE A 30 -15.81 13.66 2.42
N GLU A 31 -14.94 13.60 1.42
CA GLU A 31 -14.41 12.34 0.89
C GLU A 31 -13.57 11.61 1.94
N ALA A 32 -13.65 10.27 1.96
CA ALA A 32 -12.95 9.44 2.91
C ALA A 32 -12.08 8.37 2.22
N ALA A 33 -10.82 8.29 2.65
CA ALA A 33 -9.85 7.31 2.18
C ALA A 33 -9.22 6.56 3.36
N ILE A 34 -8.67 5.37 3.09
CA ILE A 34 -7.86 4.62 4.06
C ILE A 34 -6.49 4.25 3.51
N GLU A 35 -5.52 4.11 4.43
CA GLU A 35 -4.25 3.42 4.21
C GLU A 35 -4.27 2.07 4.92
N THR A 36 -4.05 0.99 4.19
CA THR A 36 -4.16 -0.38 4.73
C THR A 36 -3.20 -1.35 4.08
N ASN A 37 -2.83 -2.40 4.79
CA ASN A 37 -2.06 -3.52 4.26
C ASN A 37 -2.95 -4.59 3.58
N LEU A 38 -4.28 -4.46 3.61
CA LEU A 38 -5.25 -5.40 3.02
C LEU A 38 -5.08 -6.87 3.45
N SER A 39 -4.59 -7.16 4.64
CA SER A 39 -4.29 -8.53 5.07
C SER A 39 -5.47 -9.29 5.69
N PHE A 40 -6.66 -8.71 5.71
CA PHE A 40 -7.88 -9.31 6.27
C PHE A 40 -8.72 -10.01 5.19
N PRO A 41 -9.52 -11.06 5.55
CA PRO A 41 -10.44 -11.70 4.62
C PRO A 41 -11.40 -10.69 3.96
N TRP A 42 -11.60 -10.81 2.64
CA TRP A 42 -12.37 -9.84 1.86
C TRP A 42 -13.78 -9.61 2.41
N GLU A 43 -14.48 -10.66 2.73
CA GLU A 43 -15.85 -10.62 3.25
C GLU A 43 -16.00 -9.82 4.55
N LYS A 44 -14.91 -9.64 5.30
CA LYS A 44 -14.90 -8.81 6.51
C LYS A 44 -14.68 -7.34 6.19
N ILE A 45 -13.85 -7.03 5.19
CA ILE A 45 -13.45 -5.65 4.89
C ILE A 45 -14.30 -5.00 3.80
N GLU A 46 -14.95 -5.79 2.95
CA GLU A 46 -15.77 -5.30 1.84
C GLU A 46 -16.83 -4.25 2.27
N PRO A 47 -17.55 -4.39 3.39
CA PRO A 47 -18.53 -3.38 3.83
C PRO A 47 -17.91 -1.99 4.00
N LEU A 48 -16.72 -1.89 4.61
CA LEU A 48 -15.99 -0.63 4.73
C LEU A 48 -15.48 -0.16 3.36
N ILE A 49 -14.83 -1.06 2.59
CA ILE A 49 -14.29 -0.74 1.26
C ILE A 49 -15.36 -0.13 0.35
N ARG A 50 -16.58 -0.63 0.38
CA ARG A 50 -17.69 -0.12 -0.44
C ARG A 50 -18.06 1.33 -0.12
N LYS A 51 -17.85 1.78 1.11
CA LYS A 51 -18.14 3.16 1.54
C LYS A 51 -17.06 4.15 1.12
N LEU A 52 -15.81 3.72 0.97
CA LEU A 52 -14.67 4.60 0.71
C LEU A 52 -14.68 5.22 -0.68
N ASP A 53 -14.12 6.42 -0.80
CA ASP A 53 -13.87 7.10 -2.07
C ASP A 53 -12.52 6.69 -2.68
N LEU A 54 -11.54 6.35 -1.83
CA LEU A 54 -10.22 5.87 -2.26
C LEU A 54 -9.65 4.85 -1.26
N VAL A 55 -9.02 3.80 -1.80
CA VAL A 55 -8.24 2.83 -1.01
C VAL A 55 -6.77 2.94 -1.39
N MET A 56 -5.91 3.21 -0.42
CA MET A 56 -4.47 3.16 -0.56
C MET A 56 -3.95 1.90 0.11
N CYS A 57 -3.39 0.98 -0.66
CA CYS A 57 -2.94 -0.31 -0.10
C CYS A 57 -1.48 -0.60 -0.38
N ASP A 58 -0.86 -1.33 0.53
CA ASP A 58 0.55 -1.69 0.45
C ASP A 58 0.75 -3.11 -0.12
N LEU A 59 1.57 -3.24 -1.16
CA LEU A 59 2.18 -4.51 -1.57
C LEU A 59 3.70 -4.36 -1.54
N LYS A 60 4.33 -4.87 -0.48
CA LYS A 60 5.74 -4.61 -0.20
C LYS A 60 6.69 -5.51 -0.99
N LEU A 61 6.30 -6.77 -1.20
CA LEU A 61 7.08 -7.76 -1.91
C LEU A 61 6.17 -8.65 -2.74
N ALA A 62 6.60 -9.01 -3.96
CA ALA A 62 5.88 -9.90 -4.86
C ALA A 62 5.96 -11.36 -4.42
N ASP A 63 7.14 -11.77 -3.93
CA ASP A 63 7.40 -13.11 -3.41
C ASP A 63 6.82 -13.26 -2.00
N THR A 64 6.08 -14.35 -1.78
CA THR A 64 5.38 -14.63 -0.52
C THR A 64 6.33 -14.92 0.63
N ASP A 65 7.39 -15.68 0.40
CA ASP A 65 8.33 -16.04 1.46
C ASP A 65 9.17 -14.83 1.88
N ALA A 66 9.60 -14.02 0.91
CA ALA A 66 10.26 -12.75 1.18
C ALA A 66 9.31 -11.79 1.93
N HIS A 67 8.03 -11.71 1.53
CA HIS A 67 7.04 -10.89 2.22
C HIS A 67 6.87 -11.35 3.68
N LYS A 68 6.72 -12.65 3.91
CA LYS A 68 6.61 -13.24 5.25
C LYS A 68 7.85 -12.99 6.09
N LYS A 69 9.04 -13.08 5.50
CA LYS A 69 10.32 -12.79 6.17
C LYS A 69 10.37 -11.37 6.74
N TRP A 70 9.91 -10.36 5.98
CA TRP A 70 10.04 -8.96 6.35
C TRP A 70 8.84 -8.38 7.10
N THR A 71 7.63 -8.94 6.89
CA THR A 71 6.38 -8.41 7.47
C THR A 71 5.75 -9.34 8.52
N GLY A 72 6.17 -10.60 8.57
CA GLY A 72 5.61 -11.63 9.45
C GLY A 72 4.44 -12.41 8.85
N ILE A 73 3.89 -12.00 7.71
CA ILE A 73 2.77 -12.66 7.00
C ILE A 73 3.07 -12.83 5.52
N GLY A 74 2.43 -13.81 4.87
CA GLY A 74 2.41 -13.93 3.42
C GLY A 74 1.64 -12.80 2.74
N ASN A 75 1.66 -12.75 1.41
CA ASN A 75 0.98 -11.72 0.63
C ASN A 75 -0.18 -12.25 -0.21
N GLU A 76 -0.55 -13.52 -0.06
CA GLU A 76 -1.58 -14.17 -0.86
C GLU A 76 -2.94 -13.47 -0.68
N GLN A 77 -3.33 -13.23 0.58
CA GLN A 77 -4.57 -12.53 0.91
C GLN A 77 -4.54 -11.07 0.40
N ILE A 78 -3.38 -10.41 0.49
CA ILE A 78 -3.20 -9.03 0.00
C ILE A 78 -3.42 -8.99 -1.52
N LYS A 79 -2.78 -9.89 -2.25
CA LYS A 79 -2.95 -10.00 -3.71
C LYS A 79 -4.40 -10.29 -4.09
N GLU A 80 -5.04 -11.24 -3.41
CA GLU A 80 -6.44 -11.54 -3.69
C GLU A 80 -7.35 -10.33 -3.44
N ASN A 81 -7.12 -9.59 -2.37
CA ASN A 81 -7.88 -8.38 -2.06
C ASN A 81 -7.61 -7.23 -3.06
N ILE A 82 -6.38 -7.10 -3.59
CA ILE A 82 -6.10 -6.16 -4.70
C ILE A 82 -6.89 -6.54 -5.95
N ARG A 83 -7.04 -7.84 -6.26
CA ARG A 83 -7.88 -8.32 -7.37
C ARG A 83 -9.35 -7.95 -7.14
N HIS A 84 -9.88 -8.18 -5.95
CA HIS A 84 -11.23 -7.77 -5.58
C HIS A 84 -11.45 -6.25 -5.70
N LEU A 85 -10.47 -5.43 -5.28
CA LEU A 85 -10.53 -3.99 -5.48
C LEU A 85 -10.60 -3.61 -6.96
N ALA A 86 -9.75 -4.20 -7.79
CA ALA A 86 -9.75 -3.95 -9.22
C ALA A 86 -11.09 -4.36 -9.89
N GLU A 87 -11.72 -5.44 -9.41
CA GLU A 87 -13.01 -5.90 -9.87
C GLU A 87 -14.20 -5.09 -9.33
N SER A 88 -14.06 -4.47 -8.16
CA SER A 88 -15.13 -3.72 -7.50
C SER A 88 -15.50 -2.41 -8.20
N GLY A 89 -14.60 -1.87 -9.01
CA GLY A 89 -14.76 -0.55 -9.63
C GLY A 89 -14.39 0.63 -8.71
N LYS A 90 -13.95 0.39 -7.48
CA LYS A 90 -13.51 1.44 -6.55
C LYS A 90 -12.14 1.99 -6.97
N PRO A 91 -11.94 3.32 -6.92
CA PRO A 91 -10.61 3.90 -7.10
C PRO A 91 -9.66 3.39 -6.02
N PHE A 92 -8.48 2.98 -6.43
CA PHE A 92 -7.43 2.58 -5.49
C PHE A 92 -6.05 2.90 -6.04
N LEU A 93 -5.07 2.89 -5.16
CA LEU A 93 -3.66 2.89 -5.53
C LEU A 93 -2.90 1.85 -4.69
N VAL A 94 -1.80 1.37 -5.26
CA VAL A 94 -0.92 0.42 -4.58
C VAL A 94 0.42 1.09 -4.31
N ARG A 95 0.99 0.84 -3.13
CA ARG A 95 2.22 1.47 -2.66
C ARG A 95 3.26 0.42 -2.30
N THR A 96 4.50 0.69 -2.66
CA THR A 96 5.66 -0.08 -2.20
C THR A 96 6.69 0.86 -1.58
N PRO A 97 6.96 0.74 -0.28
CA PRO A 97 8.09 1.45 0.33
C PRO A 97 9.40 0.84 -0.17
N LEU A 98 10.28 1.68 -0.70
CA LEU A 98 11.60 1.30 -1.21
C LEU A 98 12.61 1.23 -0.06
N ILE A 99 12.61 0.13 0.68
CA ILE A 99 13.50 -0.09 1.82
C ILE A 99 14.79 -0.75 1.29
N PRO A 100 15.97 -0.06 1.41
CA PRO A 100 17.23 -0.58 0.90
C PRO A 100 17.56 -1.97 1.42
N GLY A 101 17.81 -2.90 0.50
CA GLY A 101 18.12 -4.30 0.78
C GLY A 101 16.95 -5.17 1.21
N ALA A 102 15.73 -4.65 1.19
CA ALA A 102 14.53 -5.41 1.54
C ALA A 102 13.49 -5.45 0.42
N THR A 103 13.07 -4.29 -0.10
CA THR A 103 11.98 -4.20 -1.08
C THR A 103 12.39 -3.55 -2.41
N ASP A 104 13.62 -3.03 -2.51
CA ASP A 104 14.13 -2.16 -3.57
C ASP A 104 14.84 -2.92 -4.72
N SER A 105 14.64 -4.24 -4.85
CA SER A 105 15.22 -4.97 -5.97
C SER A 105 14.44 -4.77 -7.27
N ASP A 106 15.13 -4.81 -8.41
CA ASP A 106 14.54 -4.68 -9.75
C ASP A 106 13.49 -5.75 -9.99
N GLU A 107 13.79 -7.00 -9.59
CA GLU A 107 12.90 -8.14 -9.73
C GLU A 107 11.61 -7.96 -8.94
N ASN A 108 11.71 -7.44 -7.72
CA ASN A 108 10.54 -7.18 -6.88
C ASN A 108 9.61 -6.14 -7.51
N ILE A 109 10.18 -5.00 -7.91
CA ILE A 109 9.41 -3.90 -8.50
C ILE A 109 8.79 -4.31 -9.83
N ALA A 110 9.54 -5.02 -10.69
CA ALA A 110 9.03 -5.55 -11.95
C ALA A 110 7.89 -6.56 -11.73
N ALA A 111 8.04 -7.49 -10.77
CA ALA A 111 7.04 -8.50 -10.48
C ALA A 111 5.74 -7.91 -9.89
N ILE A 112 5.85 -6.91 -9.00
CA ILE A 112 4.66 -6.19 -8.50
C ILE A 112 3.97 -5.46 -9.65
N ALA A 113 4.71 -4.72 -10.47
CA ALA A 113 4.14 -3.96 -11.59
C ALA A 113 3.45 -4.88 -12.61
N ALA A 114 4.05 -6.02 -12.95
CA ALA A 114 3.44 -7.01 -13.83
C ALA A 114 2.13 -7.58 -13.25
N TYR A 115 2.12 -7.94 -11.97
CA TYR A 115 0.92 -8.38 -11.28
C TYR A 115 -0.19 -7.30 -11.30
N LEU A 116 0.16 -6.04 -11.02
CA LEU A 116 -0.80 -4.94 -11.03
C LEU A 116 -1.37 -4.68 -12.42
N ALA A 117 -0.55 -4.78 -13.46
CA ALA A 117 -1.01 -4.69 -14.86
C ALA A 117 -2.00 -5.81 -15.21
N GLU A 118 -1.73 -7.04 -14.76
CA GLU A 118 -2.61 -8.20 -14.99
C GLU A 118 -3.98 -8.00 -14.35
N VAL A 119 -4.05 -7.53 -13.10
CA VAL A 119 -5.32 -7.44 -12.35
C VAL A 119 -6.13 -6.17 -12.65
N ASN A 120 -5.51 -5.09 -13.11
CA ASN A 120 -6.17 -3.80 -13.33
C ASN A 120 -6.95 -3.72 -14.66
N THR A 121 -7.71 -4.75 -14.99
CA THR A 121 -8.45 -4.86 -16.26
C THR A 121 -9.53 -3.79 -16.45
N LYS A 122 -10.06 -3.22 -15.38
CA LYS A 122 -11.08 -2.15 -15.41
C LYS A 122 -10.51 -0.74 -15.29
N ASN A 123 -9.17 -0.58 -15.23
CA ASN A 123 -8.50 0.70 -15.08
C ASN A 123 -8.97 1.52 -13.85
N THR A 124 -9.25 0.86 -12.75
CA THR A 124 -9.67 1.51 -11.49
C THR A 124 -8.50 1.85 -10.58
N MET A 125 -7.33 1.24 -10.79
CA MET A 125 -6.09 1.63 -10.14
C MET A 125 -5.61 2.97 -10.71
N LEU A 126 -5.50 3.98 -9.84
CA LEU A 126 -5.08 5.32 -10.23
C LEU A 126 -3.60 5.34 -10.63
N TYR A 127 -2.75 4.72 -9.81
CA TYR A 127 -1.32 4.56 -10.06
C TYR A 127 -0.69 3.57 -9.08
N TYR A 128 0.48 3.09 -9.44
CA TYR A 128 1.41 2.41 -8.55
C TYR A 128 2.39 3.44 -7.99
N GLU A 129 2.59 3.49 -6.68
CA GLU A 129 3.42 4.47 -6.00
C GLU A 129 4.63 3.84 -5.33
N LEU A 130 5.79 4.36 -5.64
CA LEU A 130 7.06 3.99 -5.02
C LEU A 130 7.43 5.06 -3.98
N LEU A 131 7.43 4.68 -2.71
CA LEU A 131 7.74 5.57 -1.59
C LEU A 131 9.20 5.40 -1.19
N ASN A 132 10.04 6.42 -1.37
CA ASN A 132 11.42 6.30 -0.93
C ASN A 132 11.49 6.11 0.59
N PHE A 133 12.49 5.35 1.04
CA PHE A 133 12.67 5.07 2.47
C PHE A 133 12.77 6.37 3.28
N ASN A 134 12.02 6.43 4.37
CA ASN A 134 12.06 7.55 5.30
C ASN A 134 12.40 7.05 6.71
N PRO A 135 13.49 7.51 7.35
CA PRO A 135 13.95 7.04 8.66
C PRO A 135 13.08 7.49 9.85
N LEU A 136 12.00 8.25 9.63
CA LEU A 136 11.11 8.74 10.71
C LEU A 136 10.50 7.62 11.57
N GLY A 137 10.53 6.36 11.12
CA GLY A 137 10.13 5.20 11.89
C GLY A 137 10.94 4.94 13.17
N ASP A 138 12.16 5.49 13.29
CA ASP A 138 13.04 5.29 14.45
C ASP A 138 12.40 5.65 15.79
N SER A 139 11.61 6.71 15.82
CA SER A 139 10.90 7.15 17.03
C SER A 139 9.89 6.10 17.50
N LYS A 140 9.20 5.42 16.60
CA LYS A 140 8.25 4.33 16.92
C LYS A 140 8.97 3.12 17.52
N TYR A 141 10.10 2.71 16.94
CA TYR A 141 10.90 1.60 17.48
C TYR A 141 11.41 1.91 18.89
N LYS A 142 11.92 3.14 19.12
CA LYS A 142 12.35 3.59 20.46
C LYS A 142 11.20 3.57 21.47
N SER A 143 10.03 4.08 21.10
CA SER A 143 8.83 4.07 21.97
C SER A 143 8.38 2.65 22.32
N MET A 144 8.50 1.72 21.38
CA MET A 144 8.19 0.30 21.61
C MET A 144 9.30 -0.48 22.29
N ARG A 145 10.43 0.16 22.63
CA ARG A 145 11.65 -0.49 23.16
C ARG A 145 12.14 -1.65 22.29
N ARG A 146 12.04 -1.50 20.97
CA ARG A 146 12.48 -2.47 19.96
C ARG A 146 13.67 -1.92 19.19
N LYS A 147 14.58 -2.82 18.78
CA LYS A 147 15.68 -2.47 17.88
C LYS A 147 15.11 -2.24 16.48
N ASN A 148 15.44 -1.09 15.85
CA ASN A 148 15.12 -0.85 14.46
C ASN A 148 16.10 -1.62 13.56
N PRO A 149 15.65 -2.57 12.71
CA PRO A 149 16.53 -3.30 11.79
C PRO A 149 17.11 -2.39 10.70
N PHE A 150 16.54 -1.20 10.50
CA PHE A 150 16.95 -0.22 9.49
C PHE A 150 17.61 1.02 10.11
N GLU A 151 18.09 0.94 11.35
CA GLU A 151 18.78 2.05 12.01
C GLU A 151 20.02 2.47 11.21
N GLY A 152 20.09 3.77 10.87
CA GLY A 152 21.19 4.34 10.07
C GLY A 152 21.10 4.09 8.56
N VAL A 153 20.10 3.37 8.08
CA VAL A 153 19.83 3.22 6.64
C VAL A 153 19.40 4.57 6.06
N LYS A 154 19.97 4.96 4.92
CA LYS A 154 19.63 6.18 4.21
C LYS A 154 18.61 5.92 3.11
N PRO A 155 17.80 6.92 2.74
CA PRO A 155 16.97 6.86 1.54
C PRO A 155 17.79 6.51 0.30
N LEU A 156 17.15 5.87 -0.68
CA LEU A 156 17.78 5.62 -1.97
C LEU A 156 18.12 6.93 -2.68
N PRO A 157 19.24 7.00 -3.43
CA PRO A 157 19.53 8.13 -4.31
C PRO A 157 18.41 8.33 -5.33
N THR A 158 18.11 9.58 -5.69
CA THR A 158 17.07 9.94 -6.66
C THR A 158 17.25 9.20 -8.00
N ALA A 159 18.49 8.98 -8.44
CA ALA A 159 18.76 8.22 -9.67
C ALA A 159 18.24 6.78 -9.57
N ARG A 160 18.48 6.11 -8.44
CA ARG A 160 18.00 4.74 -8.20
C ARG A 160 16.47 4.67 -8.15
N VAL A 161 15.82 5.62 -7.50
CA VAL A 161 14.34 5.70 -7.46
C VAL A 161 13.77 5.85 -8.87
N LYS A 162 14.39 6.68 -9.73
CA LYS A 162 13.99 6.83 -11.14
C LYS A 162 14.22 5.58 -11.98
N GLU A 163 15.28 4.82 -11.72
CA GLU A 163 15.50 3.51 -12.37
C GLU A 163 14.37 2.54 -12.02
N LEU A 164 14.04 2.40 -10.73
CA LEU A 164 12.94 1.54 -10.28
C LEU A 164 11.59 1.99 -10.84
N GLN A 165 11.35 3.30 -10.93
CA GLN A 165 10.17 3.84 -11.60
C GLN A 165 10.11 3.42 -13.07
N SER A 166 11.24 3.52 -13.79
CA SER A 166 11.31 3.13 -15.20
C SER A 166 11.06 1.62 -15.38
N ILE A 167 11.58 0.79 -14.47
CA ILE A 167 11.32 -0.66 -14.46
C ILE A 167 9.83 -0.94 -14.30
N ALA A 168 9.18 -0.33 -13.30
CA ALA A 168 7.76 -0.52 -13.07
C ALA A 168 6.90 -0.06 -14.26
N GLN A 169 7.28 1.03 -14.93
CA GLN A 169 6.58 1.57 -16.09
C GLN A 169 6.59 0.64 -17.31
N GLN A 170 7.55 -0.29 -17.39
CA GLN A 170 7.60 -1.29 -18.47
C GLN A 170 6.37 -2.22 -18.48
N ALA A 171 5.67 -2.35 -17.36
CA ALA A 171 4.40 -3.09 -17.29
C ALA A 171 3.20 -2.33 -17.91
N GLY A 172 3.38 -1.10 -18.40
CA GLY A 172 2.32 -0.30 -19.03
C GLY A 172 1.35 0.37 -18.06
N ILE A 173 1.68 0.44 -16.77
CA ILE A 173 0.88 1.11 -15.74
C ILE A 173 1.42 2.50 -15.40
N THR A 174 0.56 3.37 -14.85
CA THR A 174 0.99 4.67 -14.32
C THR A 174 1.76 4.47 -13.01
N VAL A 175 2.99 5.03 -12.94
CA VAL A 175 3.85 4.91 -11.77
C VAL A 175 4.25 6.29 -11.26
N ARG A 176 4.07 6.54 -9.96
CA ARG A 176 4.52 7.75 -9.27
C ARG A 176 5.64 7.42 -8.29
N VAL A 177 6.42 8.41 -7.96
CA VAL A 177 7.49 8.35 -6.93
C VAL A 177 7.30 9.52 -5.96
N GLU A 178 7.50 9.24 -4.68
CA GLU A 178 7.47 10.24 -3.60
C GLU A 178 8.77 10.16 -2.76
#